data_0f07d96ddcc26ebd45b889497c7b059b
#
_entry.id   0f07d96ddcc26ebd45b889497c7b059b
#
_cell.length_a   1.000
_cell.length_b   1.000
_cell.length_c   1.000
_cell.angle_alpha   90.00
_cell.angle_beta   90.00
_cell.angle_gamma   90.00
#
_symmetry.space_group_name_H-M   'P 1'
#
loop_
_entity.id
_entity.type
_entity.pdbx_description
1 polymer ?
#
loop_
_entity_poly.entity_id
_entity_poly.type
_entity_poly.pdbx_seq_one_letter_code
_entity_poly.pdbx_strand_id
1 'polypeptide(L)'
;MSNVRSTLRQDRERELVAATRRLFDERGMQDAPIEEIANAVGIARGLIYRQFASKEELFVLTVTDYLAELAELIRTAMTGSDEPDKQLELVMEAYARFCLRYPAFLDCSLSLMRRPAMELYEQVSESVWLRLGQGMASCIAPLTSILEGLGADDPEYTSNILWTQTLGTMHLARSRVGLRQLAPGIPDLFRIDADRLVASCVAAAQAVVRG
;
A
#
# COMPACT_ATOMS: atom_id res chain seq x y z
N MET A 1 32.79 -10.53 14.59
CA MET A 1 32.25 -11.51 13.61
C MET A 1 30.73 -11.52 13.56
N SER A 2 30.00 -11.17 14.63
CA SER A 2 28.52 -11.07 14.66
C SER A 2 27.95 -10.01 13.69
N ASN A 3 28.57 -8.82 13.63
CA ASN A 3 28.08 -7.68 12.85
C ASN A 3 28.10 -7.94 11.32
N VAL A 4 29.15 -8.57 10.80
CA VAL A 4 29.27 -8.89 9.36
C VAL A 4 28.20 -9.89 8.90
N ARG A 5 27.89 -10.90 9.72
CA ARG A 5 26.83 -11.87 9.40
C ARG A 5 25.42 -11.23 9.42
N SER A 6 25.20 -10.30 10.34
CA SER A 6 23.95 -9.54 10.41
C SER A 6 23.77 -8.66 9.17
N THR A 7 24.81 -7.94 8.75
CA THR A 7 24.77 -7.09 7.55
C THR A 7 24.49 -7.92 6.29
N LEU A 8 25.19 -9.03 6.08
CA LEU A 8 24.98 -9.92 4.94
C LEU A 8 23.55 -10.50 4.90
N ARG A 9 22.97 -10.79 6.07
CA ARG A 9 21.60 -11.27 6.16
C ARG A 9 20.60 -10.17 5.76
N GLN A 10 20.80 -8.94 6.22
CA GLN A 10 19.97 -7.79 5.89
C GLN A 10 20.07 -7.42 4.40
N ASP A 11 21.26 -7.48 3.81
CA ASP A 11 21.45 -7.22 2.39
C ASP A 11 20.72 -8.26 1.54
N ARG A 12 20.80 -9.53 1.92
CA ARG A 12 20.07 -10.62 1.26
C ARG A 12 18.56 -10.46 1.40
N GLU A 13 18.07 -10.04 2.55
CA GLU A 13 16.64 -9.74 2.75
C GLU A 13 16.18 -8.67 1.77
N ARG A 14 16.93 -7.54 1.68
CA ARG A 14 16.59 -6.45 0.75
C ARG A 14 16.59 -6.90 -0.71
N GLU A 15 17.59 -7.70 -1.13
CA GLU A 15 17.64 -8.25 -2.50
C GLU A 15 16.39 -9.10 -2.82
N LEU A 16 15.99 -9.97 -1.90
CA LEU A 16 14.83 -10.84 -2.06
C LEU A 16 13.51 -10.06 -2.07
N VAL A 17 13.34 -9.11 -1.16
CA VAL A 17 12.18 -8.21 -1.13
C VAL A 17 12.09 -7.39 -2.43
N ALA A 18 13.19 -6.80 -2.89
CA ALA A 18 13.22 -6.03 -4.12
C ALA A 18 12.91 -6.87 -5.37
N ALA A 19 13.40 -8.13 -5.41
CA ALA A 19 13.08 -9.05 -6.51
C ALA A 19 11.60 -9.46 -6.48
N THR A 20 11.05 -9.73 -5.29
CA THR A 20 9.62 -10.06 -5.11
C THR A 20 8.74 -8.89 -5.55
N ARG A 21 9.09 -7.67 -5.13
CA ARG A 21 8.38 -6.45 -5.52
C ARG A 21 8.36 -6.27 -7.05
N ARG A 22 9.50 -6.44 -7.72
CA ARG A 22 9.58 -6.35 -9.20
C ARG A 22 8.65 -7.37 -9.86
N LEU A 23 8.65 -8.61 -9.40
CA LEU A 23 7.76 -9.65 -9.94
C LEU A 23 6.28 -9.31 -9.71
N PHE A 24 5.94 -8.75 -8.56
CA PHE A 24 4.58 -8.28 -8.28
C PHE A 24 4.18 -7.12 -9.21
N ASP A 25 5.07 -6.16 -9.43
CA ASP A 25 4.81 -5.03 -10.32
C ASP A 25 4.67 -5.46 -11.80
N GLU A 26 5.45 -6.45 -12.23
CA GLU A 26 5.44 -6.95 -13.61
C GLU A 26 4.24 -7.86 -13.91
N ARG A 27 3.82 -8.71 -12.96
CA ARG A 27 2.87 -9.81 -13.19
C ARG A 27 1.63 -9.79 -12.30
N GLY A 28 1.61 -8.94 -11.29
CA GLY A 28 0.61 -8.97 -10.23
C GLY A 28 0.99 -9.90 -9.07
N MET A 29 0.41 -9.63 -7.90
CA MET A 29 0.75 -10.30 -6.64
C MET A 29 0.50 -11.80 -6.64
N GLN A 30 -0.48 -12.30 -7.41
CA GLN A 30 -1.00 -13.65 -7.26
C GLN A 30 -0.03 -14.74 -7.76
N ASP A 31 0.95 -14.41 -8.59
CA ASP A 31 1.69 -15.37 -9.39
C ASP A 31 3.21 -15.25 -9.32
N ALA A 32 3.77 -14.82 -8.19
CA ALA A 32 5.21 -14.91 -7.98
C ALA A 32 5.57 -16.20 -7.18
N PRO A 33 5.80 -17.34 -7.85
CA PRO A 33 6.25 -18.56 -7.19
C PRO A 33 7.60 -18.32 -6.51
N ILE A 34 7.80 -18.96 -5.36
CA ILE A 34 9.08 -18.88 -4.63
C ILE A 34 10.27 -19.26 -5.52
N GLU A 35 10.06 -20.19 -6.44
CA GLU A 35 11.06 -20.62 -7.43
C GLU A 35 11.50 -19.46 -8.34
N GLU A 36 10.58 -18.64 -8.79
CA GLU A 36 10.89 -17.48 -9.66
C GLU A 36 11.61 -16.38 -8.90
N ILE A 37 11.21 -16.14 -7.65
CA ILE A 37 11.90 -15.21 -6.76
C ILE A 37 13.34 -15.66 -6.54
N ALA A 38 13.54 -16.96 -6.25
CA ALA A 38 14.86 -17.54 -6.07
C ALA A 38 15.73 -17.40 -7.33
N ASN A 39 15.17 -17.69 -8.49
CA ASN A 39 15.83 -17.57 -9.79
C ASN A 39 16.21 -16.10 -10.11
N ALA A 40 15.33 -15.15 -9.81
CA ALA A 40 15.57 -13.71 -10.06
C ALA A 40 16.76 -13.16 -9.24
N VAL A 41 17.09 -13.79 -8.12
CA VAL A 41 18.23 -13.43 -7.24
C VAL A 41 19.42 -14.39 -7.44
N GLY A 42 19.28 -15.44 -8.24
CA GLY A 42 20.34 -16.40 -8.52
C GLY A 42 20.67 -17.32 -7.34
N ILE A 43 19.68 -17.72 -6.54
CA ILE A 43 19.84 -18.59 -5.37
C ILE A 43 18.96 -19.84 -5.46
N ALA A 44 19.34 -20.88 -4.70
CA ALA A 44 18.46 -22.03 -4.55
C ALA A 44 17.23 -21.70 -3.67
N ARG A 45 16.05 -22.24 -4.04
CA ARG A 45 14.78 -22.09 -3.28
C ARG A 45 14.93 -22.29 -1.78
N GLY A 46 15.71 -23.29 -1.36
CA GLY A 46 15.94 -23.59 0.06
C GLY A 46 16.62 -22.46 0.84
N LEU A 47 17.31 -21.52 0.16
CA LEU A 47 17.91 -20.37 0.81
C LEU A 47 16.88 -19.30 1.20
N ILE A 48 15.76 -19.21 0.47
CA ILE A 48 14.64 -18.33 0.84
C ILE A 48 14.06 -18.77 2.19
N TYR A 49 13.77 -20.05 2.36
CA TYR A 49 13.24 -20.60 3.62
C TYR A 49 14.25 -20.60 4.79
N ARG A 50 15.53 -20.41 4.50
CA ARG A 50 16.54 -20.13 5.55
C ARG A 50 16.57 -18.65 5.96
N GLN A 51 16.11 -17.75 5.07
CA GLN A 51 16.08 -16.32 5.31
C GLN A 51 14.76 -15.90 5.99
N PHE A 52 13.63 -16.45 5.55
CA PHE A 52 12.27 -16.13 5.99
C PHE A 52 11.60 -17.35 6.62
N ALA A 53 10.83 -17.13 7.68
CA ALA A 53 10.10 -18.19 8.36
C ALA A 53 8.99 -18.80 7.48
N SER A 54 8.41 -17.98 6.59
CA SER A 54 7.30 -18.39 5.71
C SER A 54 7.32 -17.59 4.39
N LYS A 55 6.49 -17.97 3.43
CA LYS A 55 6.21 -17.19 2.23
C LYS A 55 5.47 -15.89 2.60
N GLU A 56 4.62 -15.97 3.60
CA GLU A 56 3.86 -14.86 4.15
C GLU A 56 4.79 -13.79 4.73
N GLU A 57 5.88 -14.18 5.37
CA GLU A 57 6.88 -13.24 5.90
C GLU A 57 7.54 -12.43 4.76
N LEU A 58 7.93 -13.08 3.67
CA LEU A 58 8.47 -12.38 2.49
C LEU A 58 7.41 -11.47 1.85
N PHE A 59 6.15 -11.90 1.78
CA PHE A 59 5.03 -11.11 1.30
C PHE A 59 4.85 -9.85 2.17
N VAL A 60 4.78 -9.98 3.49
CA VAL A 60 4.61 -8.85 4.42
C VAL A 60 5.77 -7.86 4.31
N LEU A 61 7.01 -8.35 4.20
CA LEU A 61 8.18 -7.49 4.01
C LEU A 61 8.14 -6.74 2.67
N THR A 62 7.60 -7.37 1.62
CA THR A 62 7.39 -6.71 0.32
C THR A 62 6.34 -5.60 0.42
N VAL A 63 5.26 -5.82 1.17
CA VAL A 63 4.27 -4.76 1.46
C VAL A 63 4.89 -3.64 2.28
N THR A 64 5.71 -3.96 3.27
CA THR A 64 6.43 -2.97 4.08
C THR A 64 7.36 -2.09 3.24
N ASP A 65 7.95 -2.63 2.18
CA ASP A 65 8.79 -1.88 1.24
C ASP A 65 7.95 -0.86 0.42
N TYR A 66 6.76 -1.24 -0.05
CA TYR A 66 5.81 -0.29 -0.66
C TYR A 66 5.39 0.81 0.33
N LEU A 67 5.08 0.45 1.57
CA LEU A 67 4.68 1.40 2.60
C LEU A 67 5.81 2.39 2.93
N ALA A 68 7.07 1.95 2.91
CA ALA A 68 8.21 2.83 3.13
C ALA A 68 8.35 3.90 2.04
N GLU A 69 8.18 3.53 0.75
CA GLU A 69 8.17 4.49 -0.36
C GLU A 69 6.95 5.42 -0.28
N LEU A 70 5.78 4.90 0.05
CA LEU A 70 4.57 5.71 0.20
C LEU A 70 4.70 6.72 1.34
N ALA A 71 5.25 6.32 2.50
CA ALA A 71 5.48 7.21 3.63
C ALA A 71 6.42 8.37 3.26
N GLU A 72 7.45 8.10 2.46
CA GLU A 72 8.36 9.13 1.94
C GLU A 72 7.64 10.12 1.02
N LEU A 73 6.77 9.62 0.13
CA LEU A 73 5.96 10.46 -0.77
C LEU A 73 4.97 11.32 0.03
N ILE A 74 4.30 10.76 1.03
CA ILE A 74 3.39 11.48 1.91
C ILE A 74 4.14 12.60 2.65
N ARG A 75 5.29 12.28 3.25
CA ARG A 75 6.12 13.26 3.94
C ARG A 75 6.58 14.39 3.03
N THR A 76 6.96 14.07 1.80
CA THR A 76 7.33 15.06 0.79
C THR A 76 6.12 15.92 0.40
N ALA A 77 4.94 15.33 0.22
CA ALA A 77 3.71 16.05 -0.10
C ALA A 77 3.34 17.05 0.99
N MET A 78 3.50 16.71 2.28
CA MET A 78 3.24 17.62 3.39
C MET A 78 4.10 18.87 3.36
N THR A 79 5.32 18.80 2.83
CA THR A 79 6.20 19.99 2.73
C THR A 79 5.78 20.98 1.63
N GLY A 80 4.78 20.62 0.82
CA GLY A 80 4.28 21.47 -0.27
C GLY A 80 3.41 22.64 0.16
N SER A 81 2.96 22.65 1.42
CA SER A 81 2.17 23.75 2.01
C SER A 81 2.21 23.68 3.54
N ASP A 82 2.03 24.83 4.19
CA ASP A 82 1.82 24.92 5.64
C ASP A 82 0.32 24.95 6.00
N GLU A 83 -0.58 25.04 5.02
CA GLU A 83 -2.02 25.05 5.21
C GLU A 83 -2.58 23.61 5.28
N PRO A 84 -3.29 23.23 6.37
CA PRO A 84 -3.78 21.84 6.53
C PRO A 84 -4.72 21.37 5.41
N ASP A 85 -5.62 22.24 4.92
CA ASP A 85 -6.49 21.91 3.78
C ASP A 85 -5.69 21.55 2.52
N LYS A 86 -4.61 22.31 2.25
CA LYS A 86 -3.74 22.04 1.09
C LYS A 86 -2.86 20.81 1.32
N GLN A 87 -2.40 20.59 2.55
CA GLN A 87 -1.68 19.36 2.91
C GLN A 87 -2.56 18.12 2.70
N LEU A 88 -3.85 18.19 3.12
CA LEU A 88 -4.81 17.10 2.89
C LEU A 88 -4.93 16.78 1.39
N GLU A 89 -5.12 17.80 0.55
CA GLU A 89 -5.19 17.64 -0.90
C GLU A 89 -3.93 16.95 -1.45
N LEU A 90 -2.75 17.47 -1.11
CA LEU A 90 -1.47 16.97 -1.62
C LEU A 90 -1.19 15.52 -1.16
N VAL A 91 -1.47 15.20 0.09
CA VAL A 91 -1.29 13.85 0.65
C VAL A 91 -2.24 12.85 0.00
N MET A 92 -3.52 13.22 -0.15
CA MET A 92 -4.51 12.34 -0.78
C MET A 92 -4.22 12.13 -2.26
N GLU A 93 -3.77 13.17 -2.97
CA GLU A 93 -3.32 13.04 -4.35
C GLU A 93 -2.10 12.14 -4.47
N ALA A 94 -1.08 12.32 -3.63
CA ALA A 94 0.13 11.49 -3.62
C ALA A 94 -0.22 10.01 -3.38
N TYR A 95 -1.09 9.73 -2.42
CA TYR A 95 -1.53 8.37 -2.13
C TYR A 95 -2.32 7.75 -3.29
N ALA A 96 -3.29 8.46 -3.85
CA ALA A 96 -4.06 7.96 -5.00
C ALA A 96 -3.17 7.72 -6.22
N ARG A 97 -2.22 8.61 -6.52
CA ARG A 97 -1.25 8.43 -7.61
C ARG A 97 -0.29 7.28 -7.36
N PHE A 98 0.11 7.05 -6.11
CA PHE A 98 0.90 5.87 -5.74
C PHE A 98 0.16 4.57 -6.06
N CYS A 99 -1.14 4.50 -5.75
CA CYS A 99 -1.99 3.36 -6.10
C CYS A 99 -2.08 3.13 -7.63
N LEU A 100 -2.11 4.20 -8.44
CA LEU A 100 -2.07 4.09 -9.90
C LEU A 100 -0.73 3.58 -10.41
N ARG A 101 0.37 4.07 -9.82
CA ARG A 101 1.73 3.69 -10.19
C ARG A 101 2.04 2.24 -9.85
N TYR A 102 1.54 1.77 -8.71
CA TYR A 102 1.79 0.43 -8.20
C TYR A 102 0.48 -0.35 -8.00
N PRO A 103 -0.14 -0.87 -9.08
CA PRO A 103 -1.35 -1.70 -8.94
C PRO A 103 -1.15 -2.92 -8.06
N ALA A 104 0.07 -3.48 -8.01
CA ALA A 104 0.41 -4.59 -7.12
C ALA A 104 0.29 -4.21 -5.63
N PHE A 105 0.57 -2.97 -5.26
CA PHE A 105 0.32 -2.47 -3.90
C PHE A 105 -1.15 -2.54 -3.52
N LEU A 106 -2.07 -2.17 -4.43
CA LEU A 106 -3.52 -2.31 -4.20
C LEU A 106 -3.91 -3.77 -3.93
N ASP A 107 -3.41 -4.69 -4.78
CA ASP A 107 -3.71 -6.12 -4.66
C ASP A 107 -3.17 -6.67 -3.32
N CYS A 108 -1.94 -6.28 -2.93
CA CYS A 108 -1.33 -6.62 -1.65
C CYS A 108 -2.14 -6.09 -0.46
N SER A 109 -2.52 -4.82 -0.49
CA SER A 109 -3.29 -4.18 0.58
C SER A 109 -4.66 -4.83 0.77
N LEU A 110 -5.38 -5.10 -0.32
CA LEU A 110 -6.65 -5.82 -0.28
C LEU A 110 -6.49 -7.27 0.22
N SER A 111 -5.39 -7.95 -0.14
CA SER A 111 -5.08 -9.29 0.37
C SER A 111 -4.86 -9.27 1.88
N LEU A 112 -4.14 -8.28 2.41
CA LEU A 112 -3.97 -8.12 3.86
C LEU A 112 -5.30 -7.87 4.57
N MET A 113 -6.14 -6.99 4.02
CA MET A 113 -7.44 -6.66 4.62
C MET A 113 -8.44 -7.83 4.63
N ARG A 114 -8.27 -8.82 3.76
CA ARG A 114 -9.12 -10.03 3.73
C ARG A 114 -8.73 -11.07 4.76
N ARG A 115 -7.52 -11.00 5.30
CA ARG A 115 -7.01 -11.98 6.28
C ARG A 115 -7.31 -11.50 7.69
N PRO A 116 -7.77 -12.37 8.59
CA PRO A 116 -7.79 -12.03 10.01
C PRO A 116 -6.39 -11.69 10.49
N ALA A 117 -6.24 -10.58 11.20
CA ALA A 117 -4.93 -10.10 11.65
C ALA A 117 -4.16 -11.15 12.47
N MET A 118 -4.87 -11.92 13.32
CA MET A 118 -4.26 -12.98 14.14
C MET A 118 -3.73 -14.13 13.31
N GLU A 119 -4.41 -14.52 12.22
CA GLU A 119 -3.91 -15.57 11.31
C GLU A 119 -2.59 -15.16 10.65
N LEU A 120 -2.49 -13.92 10.20
CA LEU A 120 -1.25 -13.40 9.64
C LEU A 120 -0.14 -13.29 10.68
N TYR A 121 -0.47 -12.85 11.90
CA TYR A 121 0.47 -12.75 13.01
C TYR A 121 1.13 -14.11 13.33
N GLU A 122 0.38 -15.21 13.30
CA GLU A 122 0.88 -16.55 13.53
C GLU A 122 1.83 -17.06 12.44
N GLN A 123 1.78 -16.46 11.24
CA GLN A 123 2.56 -16.89 10.07
C GLN A 123 3.86 -16.11 9.87
N VAL A 124 4.07 -15.03 10.61
CA VAL A 124 5.25 -14.16 10.47
C VAL A 124 5.95 -13.98 11.82
N SER A 125 7.24 -13.62 11.80
CA SER A 125 7.94 -13.28 13.02
C SER A 125 7.41 -11.97 13.63
N GLU A 126 7.50 -11.84 14.96
CA GLU A 126 7.10 -10.63 15.68
C GLU A 126 7.79 -9.37 15.12
N SER A 127 9.07 -9.48 14.77
CA SER A 127 9.82 -8.35 14.19
C SER A 127 9.27 -7.90 12.85
N VAL A 128 8.79 -8.82 12.02
CA VAL A 128 8.16 -8.50 10.72
C VAL A 128 6.77 -7.92 10.92
N TRP A 129 6.00 -8.45 11.88
CA TRP A 129 4.72 -7.89 12.26
C TRP A 129 4.82 -6.44 12.74
N LEU A 130 5.79 -6.15 13.61
CA LEU A 130 6.07 -4.80 14.09
C LEU A 130 6.48 -3.86 12.94
N ARG A 131 7.30 -4.33 12.00
CA ARG A 131 7.69 -3.54 10.82
C ARG A 131 6.48 -3.19 9.94
N LEU A 132 5.55 -4.12 9.75
CA LEU A 132 4.29 -3.84 9.03
C LEU A 132 3.49 -2.76 9.75
N GLY A 133 3.27 -2.90 11.05
CA GLY A 133 2.56 -1.91 11.86
C GLY A 133 3.21 -0.52 11.82
N GLN A 134 4.54 -0.46 11.94
CA GLN A 134 5.31 0.79 11.82
C GLN A 134 5.18 1.42 10.42
N GLY A 135 5.25 0.60 9.36
CA GLY A 135 5.06 1.06 7.99
C GLY A 135 3.68 1.67 7.77
N MET A 136 2.62 1.00 8.24
CA MET A 136 1.25 1.52 8.19
C MET A 136 1.10 2.81 8.99
N ALA A 137 1.60 2.84 10.23
CA ALA A 137 1.55 4.02 11.08
C ALA A 137 2.27 5.22 10.44
N SER A 138 3.42 5.00 9.80
CA SER A 138 4.17 6.05 9.10
C SER A 138 3.41 6.67 7.92
N CYS A 139 2.46 5.93 7.32
CA CYS A 139 1.60 6.45 6.26
C CYS A 139 0.35 7.14 6.82
N ILE A 140 -0.23 6.64 7.92
CA ILE A 140 -1.50 7.12 8.47
C ILE A 140 -1.32 8.32 9.42
N ALA A 141 -0.29 8.30 10.26
CA ALA A 141 -0.06 9.36 11.25
C ALA A 141 0.04 10.79 10.67
N PRO A 142 0.68 11.02 9.50
CA PRO A 142 0.67 12.34 8.87
C PRO A 142 -0.75 12.81 8.52
N LEU A 143 -1.60 11.91 8.00
CA LEU A 143 -2.99 12.22 7.69
C LEU A 143 -3.80 12.54 8.96
N THR A 144 -3.58 11.76 10.04
CA THR A 144 -4.21 12.03 11.35
C THR A 144 -3.84 13.42 11.85
N SER A 145 -2.56 13.79 11.79
CA SER A 145 -2.09 15.14 12.20
C SER A 145 -2.71 16.28 11.39
N ILE A 146 -2.88 16.09 10.08
CA ILE A 146 -3.58 17.07 9.23
C ILE A 146 -5.05 17.22 9.67
N LEU A 147 -5.72 16.09 9.93
CA LEU A 147 -7.13 16.09 10.35
C LEU A 147 -7.32 16.72 11.74
N GLU A 148 -6.36 16.54 12.67
CA GLU A 148 -6.31 17.27 13.94
C GLU A 148 -6.23 18.78 13.72
N GLY A 149 -5.35 19.20 12.82
CA GLY A 149 -5.19 20.62 12.45
C GLY A 149 -6.43 21.22 11.79
N LEU A 150 -7.26 20.40 11.15
CA LEU A 150 -8.55 20.79 10.56
C LEU A 150 -9.72 20.73 11.56
N GLY A 151 -9.50 20.23 12.78
CA GLY A 151 -10.52 20.16 13.82
C GLY A 151 -11.52 19.01 13.62
N ALA A 152 -11.11 17.89 13.00
CA ALA A 152 -11.95 16.71 12.86
C ALA A 152 -12.28 16.13 14.25
N ASP A 153 -13.51 15.66 14.46
CA ASP A 153 -13.98 15.12 15.76
C ASP A 153 -13.22 13.86 16.19
N ASP A 154 -12.93 12.96 15.23
CA ASP A 154 -12.17 11.74 15.44
C ASP A 154 -11.14 11.55 14.31
N PRO A 155 -9.95 12.20 14.44
CA PRO A 155 -8.92 12.16 13.40
C PRO A 155 -8.37 10.77 13.11
N GLU A 156 -8.23 9.92 14.15
CA GLU A 156 -7.72 8.56 13.99
C GLU A 156 -8.69 7.67 13.20
N TYR A 157 -9.97 7.70 13.56
CA TYR A 157 -11.00 6.97 12.82
C TYR A 157 -11.11 7.49 11.39
N THR A 158 -11.19 8.81 11.23
CA THR A 158 -11.33 9.46 9.92
C THR A 158 -10.16 9.15 8.99
N SER A 159 -8.91 9.17 9.49
CA SER A 159 -7.75 8.83 8.68
C SER A 159 -7.78 7.38 8.19
N ASN A 160 -8.23 6.43 9.02
CA ASN A 160 -8.40 5.03 8.62
C ASN A 160 -9.53 4.86 7.58
N ILE A 161 -10.63 5.61 7.70
CA ILE A 161 -11.72 5.60 6.70
C ILE A 161 -11.21 6.15 5.36
N LEU A 162 -10.52 7.29 5.34
CA LEU A 162 -9.99 7.89 4.13
C LEU A 162 -8.95 7.00 3.45
N TRP A 163 -8.10 6.34 4.24
CA TRP A 163 -7.15 5.34 3.75
C TRP A 163 -7.85 4.20 3.02
N THR A 164 -8.82 3.56 3.67
CA THR A 164 -9.56 2.42 3.14
C THR A 164 -10.44 2.81 1.95
N GLN A 165 -11.12 3.95 2.01
CA GLN A 165 -11.96 4.46 0.94
C GLN A 165 -11.14 4.75 -0.32
N THR A 166 -9.94 5.32 -0.17
CA THR A 166 -9.04 5.56 -1.30
C THR A 166 -8.59 4.26 -1.94
N LEU A 167 -8.20 3.25 -1.17
CA LEU A 167 -7.87 1.92 -1.69
C LEU A 167 -9.03 1.33 -2.51
N GLY A 168 -10.25 1.38 -1.97
CA GLY A 168 -11.44 0.88 -2.66
C GLY A 168 -11.75 1.65 -3.94
N THR A 169 -11.66 2.99 -3.90
CA THR A 169 -11.89 3.85 -5.08
C THR A 169 -10.83 3.59 -6.15
N MET A 170 -9.57 3.52 -5.78
CA MET A 170 -8.47 3.29 -6.71
C MET A 170 -8.47 1.88 -7.31
N HIS A 171 -9.15 0.91 -6.67
CA HIS A 171 -9.34 -0.41 -7.26
C HIS A 171 -10.17 -0.36 -8.55
N LEU A 172 -11.06 0.63 -8.73
CA LEU A 172 -11.77 0.86 -9.99
C LEU A 172 -10.81 1.15 -11.16
N ALA A 173 -9.65 1.74 -10.90
CA ALA A 173 -8.64 1.95 -11.93
C ALA A 173 -8.12 0.64 -12.52
N ARG A 174 -8.13 -0.46 -11.74
CA ARG A 174 -7.77 -1.81 -12.18
C ARG A 174 -8.76 -2.38 -13.18
N SER A 175 -10.06 -2.18 -12.95
CA SER A 175 -11.12 -2.64 -13.86
C SER A 175 -11.13 -1.88 -15.18
N ARG A 176 -10.63 -0.64 -15.19
CA ARG A 176 -10.61 0.30 -16.33
C ARG A 176 -11.98 0.62 -16.92
N VAL A 177 -13.03 0.00 -16.41
CA VAL A 177 -14.40 0.18 -16.88
C VAL A 177 -15.35 0.38 -15.70
N GLY A 178 -16.29 1.28 -15.88
CA GLY A 178 -17.44 1.46 -15.01
C GLY A 178 -18.72 1.03 -15.72
N LEU A 179 -19.77 0.79 -14.95
CA LEU A 179 -21.10 0.44 -15.43
C LEU A 179 -22.01 1.65 -15.32
N ARG A 180 -22.75 1.94 -16.39
CA ARG A 180 -23.85 2.91 -16.40
C ARG A 180 -25.08 2.31 -17.05
N GLN A 181 -26.21 2.93 -16.86
CA GLN A 181 -27.44 2.58 -17.57
C GLN A 181 -27.60 3.54 -18.76
N LEU A 182 -27.65 3.00 -19.98
CA LEU A 182 -27.85 3.78 -21.19
C LEU A 182 -29.33 4.13 -21.36
N ALA A 183 -30.23 3.18 -21.01
CA ALA A 183 -31.66 3.33 -20.90
C ALA A 183 -32.16 2.36 -19.82
N PRO A 184 -33.44 2.47 -19.35
CA PRO A 184 -33.97 1.55 -18.35
C PRO A 184 -33.78 0.08 -18.75
N GLY A 185 -32.99 -0.66 -17.91
CA GLY A 185 -32.67 -2.07 -18.14
C GLY A 185 -31.57 -2.35 -19.17
N ILE A 186 -30.95 -1.34 -19.78
CA ILE A 186 -29.88 -1.50 -20.78
C ILE A 186 -28.55 -1.05 -20.14
N PRO A 187 -27.69 -1.98 -19.69
CA PRO A 187 -26.37 -1.65 -19.16
C PRO A 187 -25.41 -1.24 -20.28
N ASP A 188 -24.52 -0.31 -19.98
CA ASP A 188 -23.43 0.11 -20.85
C ASP A 188 -22.14 0.23 -20.04
N LEU A 189 -20.99 -0.05 -20.67
CA LEU A 189 -19.69 0.08 -20.07
C LEU A 189 -19.05 1.40 -20.53
N PHE A 190 -18.49 2.15 -19.57
CA PHE A 190 -17.72 3.34 -19.89
C PHE A 190 -16.30 3.23 -19.35
N ARG A 191 -15.38 3.92 -19.99
CA ARG A 191 -13.97 3.94 -19.57
C ARG A 191 -13.82 4.77 -18.29
N ILE A 192 -13.13 4.21 -17.30
CA ILE A 192 -12.74 4.92 -16.10
C ILE A 192 -11.54 5.82 -16.40
N ASP A 193 -11.67 7.08 -16.07
CA ASP A 193 -10.59 8.07 -16.13
C ASP A 193 -9.83 8.06 -14.81
N ALA A 194 -8.51 7.80 -14.88
CA ALA A 194 -7.67 7.66 -13.71
C ALA A 194 -7.47 9.00 -12.96
N ASP A 195 -7.31 10.11 -13.67
CA ASP A 195 -7.13 11.42 -13.05
C ASP A 195 -8.43 11.88 -12.36
N ARG A 196 -9.58 11.52 -12.95
CA ARG A 196 -10.87 11.76 -12.32
C ARG A 196 -11.06 10.95 -11.04
N LEU A 197 -10.54 9.72 -10.97
CA LEU A 197 -10.55 8.94 -9.73
C LEU A 197 -9.68 9.60 -8.66
N VAL A 198 -8.48 10.07 -9.01
CA VAL A 198 -7.61 10.81 -8.10
C VAL A 198 -8.34 12.04 -7.55
N ALA A 199 -8.92 12.86 -8.42
CA ALA A 199 -9.69 14.04 -8.02
C ALA A 199 -10.87 13.67 -7.11
N SER A 200 -11.53 12.53 -7.35
CA SER A 200 -12.62 12.04 -6.51
C SER A 200 -12.15 11.64 -5.11
N CYS A 201 -10.96 11.04 -4.97
CA CYS A 201 -10.39 10.72 -3.66
C CYS A 201 -10.09 11.99 -2.86
N VAL A 202 -9.51 13.01 -3.50
CA VAL A 202 -9.24 14.31 -2.87
C VAL A 202 -10.55 14.99 -2.44
N ALA A 203 -11.53 15.05 -3.34
CA ALA A 203 -12.83 15.68 -3.04
C ALA A 203 -13.58 14.96 -1.91
N ALA A 204 -13.52 13.63 -1.85
CA ALA A 204 -14.12 12.85 -0.77
C ALA A 204 -13.46 13.14 0.58
N ALA A 205 -12.12 13.24 0.63
CA ALA A 205 -11.41 13.58 1.85
C ALA A 205 -11.79 14.98 2.35
N GLN A 206 -11.84 15.99 1.47
CA GLN A 206 -12.25 17.32 1.80
C GLN A 206 -13.72 17.41 2.28
N ALA A 207 -14.60 16.60 1.70
CA ALA A 207 -16.01 16.54 2.10
C ALA A 207 -16.19 15.96 3.50
N VAL A 208 -15.44 14.91 3.85
CA VAL A 208 -15.48 14.27 5.19
C VAL A 208 -15.05 15.24 6.29
N VAL A 209 -14.12 16.14 6.01
CA VAL A 209 -13.64 17.14 7.00
C VAL A 209 -14.61 18.29 7.18
N ARG A 210 -15.37 18.64 6.14
CA ARG A 210 -16.30 19.79 6.16
C ARG A 210 -17.70 19.45 6.66
N GLY A 211 -18.00 18.15 6.82
CA GLY A 211 -19.27 17.62 7.09
C GLY A 211 -19.94 17.31 8.08
#